data_cdf9c7b1c5fed45461f30524c46c5194
#
_entry.id   cdf9c7b1c5fed45461f30524c46c5194
#
_cell.length_a   1.000
_cell.length_b   1.000
_cell.length_c   1.000
_cell.angle_alpha   90.00
_cell.angle_beta   90.00
_cell.angle_gamma   90.00
#
_symmetry.space_group_name_H-M   'P 1'
#
loop_
_entity.id
_entity.type
_entity.pdbx_description
1 polymer ?
#
loop_
_entity_poly.entity_id
_entity_poly.type
_entity_poly.pdbx_seq_one_letter_code
_entity_poly.pdbx_strand_id
1 'polypeptide(L)'
;MPEYELSVIGAGRVASRLASALHTAGVQIRNIYSRNSEKANLLAGRLASFALSGDLATAIHSLPPKSIYLVCVADDAIPSVCQHLDVLEGLVIHTSGSVPLQHLAHSRTAVLYPLQTFSPDRPLNLAEVPFFIEASHAEVLEWLYGFAHLLSPHIKEVSSDTRQWIHLLGVISNNFINHLLVEAEQLAVDHGLSFASLHPLVLETIQKAFEISPALAQTGPAARGDQTTIAKHQQLLTEQAPHLLPLYNLFTEAILKRKKE
;
A
#
# COMPACT_ATOMS: atom_id res chain seq x y z
N MET A 1 10.30 27.17 -6.21
CA MET A 1 10.77 25.78 -6.31
C MET A 1 11.59 25.67 -7.58
N PRO A 2 12.76 25.02 -7.61
CA PRO A 2 13.35 24.69 -8.89
C PRO A 2 12.32 23.85 -9.65
N GLU A 3 12.13 24.14 -10.95
CA GLU A 3 11.31 23.33 -11.86
C GLU A 3 11.99 21.97 -12.06
N TYR A 4 11.81 21.05 -11.10
CA TYR A 4 12.27 19.68 -11.28
C TYR A 4 11.25 18.95 -12.16
N GLU A 5 11.71 18.51 -13.30
CA GLU A 5 10.96 17.55 -14.11
C GLU A 5 10.88 16.22 -13.36
N LEU A 6 9.71 15.58 -13.36
CA LEU A 6 9.47 14.30 -12.72
C LEU A 6 9.51 13.18 -13.75
N SER A 7 10.32 12.17 -13.50
CA SER A 7 10.32 10.90 -14.22
C SER A 7 9.78 9.79 -13.33
N VAL A 8 8.76 9.07 -13.77
CA VAL A 8 8.13 7.99 -13.00
C VAL A 8 8.66 6.64 -13.49
N ILE A 9 9.24 5.87 -12.57
CA ILE A 9 9.78 4.54 -12.84
C ILE A 9 8.78 3.51 -12.31
N GLY A 10 8.01 2.93 -13.21
CA GLY A 10 6.88 2.05 -12.95
C GLY A 10 5.59 2.61 -13.54
N ALA A 11 4.68 1.73 -13.96
CA ALA A 11 3.34 2.08 -14.45
C ALA A 11 2.27 1.19 -13.79
N GLY A 12 2.48 0.84 -12.51
CA GLY A 12 1.56 0.10 -11.68
C GLY A 12 0.47 1.00 -11.06
N ARG A 13 -0.31 0.43 -10.13
CA ARG A 13 -1.43 1.13 -9.48
C ARG A 13 -0.97 2.37 -8.71
N VAL A 14 0.09 2.25 -7.91
CA VAL A 14 0.67 3.37 -7.14
C VAL A 14 1.18 4.45 -8.09
N ALA A 15 2.01 4.07 -9.09
CA ALA A 15 2.54 4.98 -10.10
C ALA A 15 1.43 5.78 -10.79
N SER A 16 0.40 5.09 -11.27
CA SER A 16 -0.72 5.72 -11.99
C SER A 16 -1.45 6.74 -11.11
N ARG A 17 -1.72 6.41 -9.85
CA ARG A 17 -2.44 7.32 -8.94
C ARG A 17 -1.61 8.52 -8.52
N LEU A 18 -0.37 8.31 -8.10
CA LEU A 18 0.50 9.41 -7.67
C LEU A 18 0.86 10.33 -8.84
N ALA A 19 1.25 9.77 -10.00
CA ALA A 19 1.57 10.57 -11.17
C ALA A 19 0.37 11.40 -11.65
N SER A 20 -0.83 10.81 -11.70
CA SER A 20 -2.04 11.56 -12.10
C SER A 20 -2.36 12.69 -11.12
N ALA A 21 -2.24 12.46 -9.82
CA ALA A 21 -2.50 13.50 -8.81
C ALA A 21 -1.45 14.61 -8.86
N LEU A 22 -0.17 14.28 -8.99
CA LEU A 22 0.93 15.25 -9.15
C LEU A 22 0.76 16.07 -10.43
N HIS A 23 0.37 15.44 -11.54
CA HIS A 23 0.07 16.14 -12.80
C HIS A 23 -1.09 17.13 -12.61
N THR A 24 -2.18 16.71 -11.95
CA THR A 24 -3.31 17.59 -11.63
C THR A 24 -2.90 18.76 -10.72
N ALA A 25 -1.95 18.56 -9.82
CA ALA A 25 -1.36 19.59 -8.96
C ALA A 25 -0.35 20.49 -9.70
N GLY A 26 -0.17 20.31 -11.01
CA GLY A 26 0.70 21.15 -11.85
C GLY A 26 2.16 20.67 -11.94
N VAL A 27 2.49 19.48 -11.43
CA VAL A 27 3.83 18.91 -11.59
C VAL A 27 4.01 18.39 -13.02
N GLN A 28 5.07 18.81 -13.68
CA GLN A 28 5.40 18.33 -15.02
C GLN A 28 5.97 16.90 -14.97
N ILE A 29 5.24 15.94 -15.52
CA ILE A 29 5.70 14.56 -15.67
C ILE A 29 6.38 14.44 -17.04
N ARG A 30 7.70 14.27 -17.04
CA ARG A 30 8.49 14.19 -18.28
C ARG A 30 8.44 12.82 -18.90
N ASN A 31 8.74 11.79 -18.09
CA ASN A 31 8.90 10.43 -18.56
C ASN A 31 8.11 9.45 -17.70
N ILE A 32 7.56 8.43 -18.34
CA ILE A 32 7.00 7.23 -17.69
C ILE A 32 7.76 6.02 -18.20
N TYR A 33 8.49 5.35 -17.32
CA TYR A 33 9.17 4.11 -17.66
C TYR A 33 8.43 2.90 -17.11
N SER A 34 8.29 1.85 -17.91
CA SER A 34 7.85 0.52 -17.47
C SER A 34 8.42 -0.57 -18.37
N ARG A 35 8.77 -1.73 -17.79
CA ARG A 35 9.10 -2.94 -18.57
C ARG A 35 7.97 -3.34 -19.52
N ASN A 36 6.72 -3.09 -19.14
CA ASN A 36 5.56 -3.28 -20.00
C ASN A 36 5.30 -1.99 -20.78
N SER A 37 5.58 -2.02 -22.09
CA SER A 37 5.44 -0.88 -22.98
C SER A 37 4.00 -0.38 -23.11
N GLU A 38 3.02 -1.28 -23.10
CA GLU A 38 1.60 -0.93 -23.19
C GLU A 38 1.17 -0.08 -21.98
N LYS A 39 1.56 -0.50 -20.76
CA LYS A 39 1.29 0.27 -19.53
C LYS A 39 2.02 1.61 -19.52
N ALA A 40 3.27 1.66 -20.01
CA ALA A 40 4.02 2.90 -20.12
C ALA A 40 3.31 3.88 -21.08
N ASN A 41 2.94 3.43 -22.27
CA ASN A 41 2.25 4.23 -23.29
C ASN A 41 0.88 4.72 -22.80
N LEU A 42 0.11 3.85 -22.15
CA LEU A 42 -1.21 4.21 -21.62
C LEU A 42 -1.13 5.32 -20.57
N LEU A 43 -0.21 5.20 -19.61
CA LEU A 43 -0.04 6.20 -18.57
C LEU A 43 0.57 7.49 -19.12
N ALA A 44 1.58 7.41 -19.96
CA ALA A 44 2.23 8.55 -20.58
C ALA A 44 1.23 9.36 -21.46
N GLY A 45 0.40 8.66 -22.25
CA GLY A 45 -0.64 9.32 -23.05
C GLY A 45 -1.66 10.12 -22.22
N ARG A 46 -2.01 9.63 -21.02
CA ARG A 46 -2.91 10.35 -20.09
C ARG A 46 -2.28 11.60 -19.48
N LEU A 47 -0.95 11.63 -19.35
CA LEU A 47 -0.20 12.68 -18.66
C LEU A 47 0.59 13.58 -19.61
N ALA A 48 0.39 13.44 -20.93
CA ALA A 48 1.15 14.15 -21.95
C ALA A 48 2.68 14.01 -21.78
N SER A 49 3.13 12.79 -21.38
CA SER A 49 4.52 12.46 -21.06
C SER A 49 5.14 11.57 -22.13
N PHE A 50 6.45 11.38 -22.07
CA PHE A 50 7.16 10.43 -22.93
C PHE A 50 7.18 9.04 -22.30
N ALA A 51 6.77 8.01 -23.05
CA ALA A 51 6.86 6.62 -22.65
C ALA A 51 8.25 6.06 -22.93
N LEU A 52 8.84 5.40 -21.95
CA LEU A 52 10.08 4.63 -22.06
C LEU A 52 9.81 3.18 -21.66
N SER A 53 10.42 2.23 -22.35
CA SER A 53 10.24 0.80 -22.05
C SER A 53 11.47 -0.02 -22.45
N GLY A 54 11.43 -1.33 -22.14
CA GLY A 54 12.52 -2.24 -22.41
C GLY A 54 13.49 -2.38 -21.24
N ASP A 55 14.77 -2.59 -21.55
CA ASP A 55 15.80 -2.69 -20.52
C ASP A 55 16.07 -1.34 -19.85
N LEU A 56 16.08 -1.31 -18.52
CA LEU A 56 16.28 -0.08 -17.75
C LEU A 56 17.68 0.51 -17.94
N ALA A 57 18.71 -0.34 -18.02
CA ALA A 57 20.08 0.13 -18.22
C ALA A 57 20.24 0.92 -19.52
N THR A 58 19.45 0.59 -20.52
CA THR A 58 19.40 1.33 -21.81
C THR A 58 18.48 2.55 -21.69
N ALA A 59 17.29 2.38 -21.11
CA ALA A 59 16.29 3.45 -21.02
C ALA A 59 16.74 4.64 -20.16
N ILE A 60 17.62 4.42 -19.18
CA ILE A 60 18.13 5.45 -18.28
C ILE A 60 18.85 6.58 -19.01
N HIS A 61 19.50 6.31 -20.13
CA HIS A 61 20.19 7.33 -20.94
C HIS A 61 19.21 8.33 -21.59
N SER A 62 17.92 8.02 -21.63
CA SER A 62 16.85 8.92 -22.10
C SER A 62 16.19 9.70 -20.99
N LEU A 63 16.57 9.46 -19.72
CA LEU A 63 16.07 10.23 -18.57
C LEU A 63 16.88 11.53 -18.41
N PRO A 64 16.25 12.64 -18.00
CA PRO A 64 16.97 13.86 -17.68
C PRO A 64 17.96 13.61 -16.53
N PRO A 65 19.24 14.05 -16.64
CA PRO A 65 20.26 13.74 -15.63
C PRO A 65 20.01 14.41 -14.27
N LYS A 66 19.27 15.52 -14.24
CA LYS A 66 18.89 16.27 -13.04
C LYS A 66 17.38 16.34 -12.93
N SER A 67 16.79 15.30 -12.37
CA SER A 67 15.32 15.15 -12.28
C SER A 67 14.95 14.52 -10.95
N ILE A 68 13.65 14.47 -10.66
CA ILE A 68 13.11 13.62 -9.62
C ILE A 68 12.73 12.30 -10.26
N TYR A 69 13.20 11.20 -9.69
CA TYR A 69 12.88 9.84 -10.13
C TYR A 69 11.95 9.20 -9.10
N LEU A 70 10.66 9.17 -9.38
CA LEU A 70 9.65 8.53 -8.53
C LEU A 70 9.57 7.04 -8.86
N VAL A 71 10.14 6.20 -8.00
CA VAL A 71 10.26 4.75 -8.17
C VAL A 71 9.05 4.07 -7.54
N CYS A 72 8.15 3.57 -8.38
CA CYS A 72 6.91 2.87 -8.01
C CYS A 72 6.88 1.46 -8.63
N VAL A 73 7.88 0.66 -8.31
CA VAL A 73 8.01 -0.74 -8.73
C VAL A 73 7.76 -1.69 -7.55
N ALA A 74 7.82 -3.01 -7.80
CA ALA A 74 7.77 -3.98 -6.70
C ALA A 74 8.97 -3.81 -5.75
N ASP A 75 8.76 -4.09 -4.47
CA ASP A 75 9.74 -3.81 -3.41
C ASP A 75 11.09 -4.47 -3.65
N ASP A 76 11.10 -5.71 -4.13
CA ASP A 76 12.30 -6.48 -4.49
C ASP A 76 13.10 -5.87 -5.66
N ALA A 77 12.45 -5.10 -6.52
CA ALA A 77 13.09 -4.44 -7.65
C ALA A 77 13.69 -3.06 -7.31
N ILE A 78 13.29 -2.44 -6.20
CA ILE A 78 13.71 -1.07 -5.85
C ILE A 78 15.24 -0.94 -5.75
N PRO A 79 15.98 -1.82 -5.04
CA PRO A 79 17.43 -1.68 -4.92
C PRO A 79 18.14 -1.70 -6.29
N SER A 80 17.75 -2.65 -7.17
CA SER A 80 18.32 -2.76 -8.51
C SER A 80 18.00 -1.55 -9.38
N VAL A 81 16.78 -1.03 -9.32
CA VAL A 81 16.38 0.19 -10.04
C VAL A 81 17.21 1.39 -9.54
N CYS A 82 17.35 1.57 -8.24
CA CYS A 82 18.14 2.66 -7.66
C CYS A 82 19.63 2.57 -8.05
N GLN A 83 20.19 1.37 -8.13
CA GLN A 83 21.55 1.16 -8.60
C GLN A 83 21.74 1.64 -10.05
N HIS A 84 20.78 1.42 -10.94
CA HIS A 84 20.84 1.97 -12.29
C HIS A 84 20.73 3.51 -12.29
N LEU A 85 19.92 4.08 -11.39
CA LEU A 85 19.74 5.53 -11.29
C LEU A 85 20.94 6.26 -10.66
N ASP A 86 21.89 5.57 -10.03
CA ASP A 86 23.03 6.16 -9.33
C ASP A 86 23.98 6.95 -10.26
N VAL A 87 23.93 6.69 -11.55
CA VAL A 87 24.69 7.48 -12.55
C VAL A 87 24.08 8.86 -12.85
N LEU A 88 22.89 9.15 -12.32
CA LEU A 88 22.17 10.41 -12.51
C LEU A 88 22.30 11.29 -11.26
N GLU A 89 22.28 12.61 -11.44
CA GLU A 89 22.48 13.59 -10.34
C GLU A 89 21.16 14.00 -9.63
N GLY A 90 20.06 13.34 -9.90
CA GLY A 90 18.74 13.73 -9.43
C GLY A 90 18.41 13.26 -8.00
N LEU A 91 17.15 13.36 -7.64
CA LEU A 91 16.60 12.84 -6.40
C LEU A 91 15.81 11.56 -6.67
N VAL A 92 16.17 10.46 -6.03
CA VAL A 92 15.44 9.18 -6.13
C VAL A 92 14.47 9.07 -4.97
N ILE A 93 13.17 8.93 -5.28
CA ILE A 93 12.10 8.76 -4.29
C ILE A 93 11.42 7.42 -4.55
N HIS A 94 11.40 6.52 -3.57
CA HIS A 94 10.58 5.31 -3.68
C HIS A 94 9.31 5.38 -2.82
N THR A 95 8.35 4.48 -3.11
CA THR A 95 7.03 4.48 -2.48
C THR A 95 6.77 3.24 -1.61
N SER A 96 7.79 2.46 -1.30
CA SER A 96 7.66 1.23 -0.50
C SER A 96 7.54 1.50 1.00
N GLY A 97 6.68 0.74 1.66
CA GLY A 97 6.60 0.68 3.12
C GLY A 97 7.67 -0.20 3.77
N SER A 98 8.25 -1.15 3.02
CA SER A 98 9.14 -2.19 3.56
C SER A 98 10.62 -1.97 3.26
N VAL A 99 10.98 -1.29 2.16
CA VAL A 99 12.38 -1.11 1.75
C VAL A 99 13.04 0.01 2.55
N PRO A 100 14.14 -0.28 3.29
CA PRO A 100 14.87 0.73 4.04
C PRO A 100 15.60 1.72 3.14
N LEU A 101 15.65 2.98 3.56
CA LEU A 101 16.32 4.06 2.81
C LEU A 101 17.82 3.82 2.61
N GLN A 102 18.49 3.30 3.65
CA GLN A 102 19.93 3.05 3.64
C GLN A 102 20.38 1.94 2.68
N HIS A 103 19.46 1.16 2.13
CA HIS A 103 19.78 0.11 1.15
C HIS A 103 19.81 0.62 -0.29
N LEU A 104 19.60 1.91 -0.50
CA LEU A 104 19.60 2.51 -1.83
C LEU A 104 20.98 3.02 -2.20
N ALA A 105 21.50 2.57 -3.33
CA ALA A 105 22.76 3.04 -3.89
C ALA A 105 22.55 4.37 -4.65
N HIS A 106 22.30 5.46 -3.93
CA HIS A 106 22.19 6.79 -4.51
C HIS A 106 22.42 7.86 -3.43
N SER A 107 23.13 8.94 -3.77
CA SER A 107 23.53 9.98 -2.80
C SER A 107 22.35 10.79 -2.27
N ARG A 108 21.30 11.01 -3.07
CA ARG A 108 20.09 11.77 -2.69
C ARG A 108 18.86 10.88 -2.83
N THR A 109 18.43 10.34 -1.70
CA THR A 109 17.29 9.41 -1.65
C THR A 109 16.22 9.88 -0.69
N ALA A 110 14.99 9.50 -1.00
CA ALA A 110 13.83 9.76 -0.15
C ALA A 110 12.77 8.66 -0.27
N VAL A 111 11.86 8.65 0.67
CA VAL A 111 10.67 7.81 0.68
C VAL A 111 9.42 8.68 0.72
N LEU A 112 8.47 8.36 -0.11
CA LEU A 112 7.12 8.93 -0.11
C LEU A 112 6.11 7.76 -0.05
N TYR A 113 5.86 7.24 1.14
CA TYR A 113 5.04 6.05 1.33
C TYR A 113 3.58 6.40 1.65
N PRO A 114 2.63 6.20 0.72
CA PRO A 114 1.21 6.32 1.00
C PRO A 114 0.69 5.07 1.73
N LEU A 115 0.12 5.24 2.92
CA LEU A 115 -0.54 4.14 3.63
C LEU A 115 -1.95 3.97 3.09
N GLN A 116 -2.08 3.26 1.98
CA GLN A 116 -3.36 3.02 1.32
C GLN A 116 -3.31 1.80 0.40
N THR A 117 -4.48 1.22 0.13
CA THR A 117 -4.69 0.23 -0.93
C THR A 117 -5.12 0.91 -2.22
N PHE A 118 -4.48 0.56 -3.34
CA PHE A 118 -4.73 1.16 -4.64
C PHE A 118 -5.42 0.16 -5.58
N SER A 119 -6.63 0.46 -5.97
CA SER A 119 -7.40 -0.30 -6.97
C SER A 119 -7.51 0.52 -8.27
N PRO A 120 -7.50 -0.15 -9.46
CA PRO A 120 -7.54 0.55 -10.76
C PRO A 120 -8.79 1.42 -10.91
N ASP A 121 -9.96 0.85 -10.62
CA ASP A 121 -11.27 1.40 -10.99
C ASP A 121 -12.00 2.08 -9.84
N ARG A 122 -11.42 2.11 -8.63
CA ARG A 122 -12.02 2.77 -7.48
C ARG A 122 -11.42 4.17 -7.30
N PRO A 123 -12.26 5.24 -7.33
CA PRO A 123 -11.81 6.59 -6.99
C PRO A 123 -11.20 6.63 -5.58
N LEU A 124 -10.10 7.34 -5.44
CA LEU A 124 -9.42 7.54 -4.16
C LEU A 124 -9.10 9.02 -4.00
N ASN A 125 -9.56 9.60 -2.89
CA ASN A 125 -9.18 10.94 -2.47
C ASN A 125 -7.83 10.89 -1.76
N LEU A 126 -6.74 11.25 -2.44
CA LEU A 126 -5.40 11.25 -1.86
C LEU A 126 -5.25 12.25 -0.70
N ALA A 127 -6.07 13.31 -0.64
CA ALA A 127 -6.03 14.26 0.47
C ALA A 127 -6.38 13.62 1.83
N GLU A 128 -7.02 12.46 1.84
CA GLU A 128 -7.34 11.69 3.06
C GLU A 128 -6.27 10.63 3.39
N VAL A 129 -5.30 10.42 2.50
CA VAL A 129 -4.28 9.37 2.66
C VAL A 129 -3.11 9.87 3.51
N PRO A 130 -2.73 9.18 4.58
CA PRO A 130 -1.50 9.47 5.29
C PRO A 130 -0.28 9.12 4.44
N PHE A 131 0.66 10.07 4.34
CA PHE A 131 1.96 9.85 3.73
C PHE A 131 3.04 9.82 4.80
N PHE A 132 3.86 8.77 4.78
CA PHE A 132 5.04 8.64 5.62
C PHE A 132 6.28 8.93 4.79
N ILE A 133 7.10 9.87 5.27
CA ILE A 133 8.25 10.35 4.53
C ILE A 133 9.55 10.12 5.30
N GLU A 134 10.62 9.93 4.56
CA GLU A 134 12.00 9.80 5.05
C GLU A 134 12.95 10.33 3.98
N ALA A 135 14.07 10.92 4.37
CA ALA A 135 15.05 11.41 3.40
C ALA A 135 16.49 11.24 3.91
N SER A 136 17.44 11.14 2.99
CA SER A 136 18.87 10.99 3.29
C SER A 136 19.52 12.27 3.87
N HIS A 137 18.92 13.44 3.63
CA HIS A 137 19.44 14.74 4.03
C HIS A 137 18.29 15.68 4.46
N ALA A 138 18.58 16.59 5.41
CA ALA A 138 17.59 17.53 5.93
C ALA A 138 16.99 18.44 4.82
N GLU A 139 17.80 18.92 3.89
CA GLU A 139 17.33 19.74 2.76
C GLU A 139 16.38 18.99 1.82
N VAL A 140 16.62 17.67 1.62
CA VAL A 140 15.75 16.81 0.84
C VAL A 140 14.42 16.59 1.58
N LEU A 141 14.49 16.42 2.90
CA LEU A 141 13.31 16.23 3.75
C LEU A 141 12.40 17.48 3.73
N GLU A 142 12.97 18.67 3.88
CA GLU A 142 12.23 19.93 3.83
C GLU A 142 11.53 20.11 2.47
N TRP A 143 12.26 19.85 1.39
CA TRP A 143 11.68 19.87 0.05
C TRP A 143 10.56 18.81 -0.11
N LEU A 144 10.78 17.58 0.40
CA LEU A 144 9.84 16.47 0.31
C LEU A 144 8.51 16.76 1.03
N TYR A 145 8.56 17.48 2.15
CA TYR A 145 7.35 17.96 2.83
C TYR A 145 6.48 18.81 1.89
N GLY A 146 7.06 19.80 1.21
CA GLY A 146 6.35 20.63 0.24
C GLY A 146 5.80 19.83 -0.94
N PHE A 147 6.58 18.85 -1.42
CA PHE A 147 6.17 17.97 -2.51
C PHE A 147 5.02 17.04 -2.11
N ALA A 148 5.09 16.43 -0.92
CA ALA A 148 4.05 15.57 -0.40
C ALA A 148 2.73 16.31 -0.12
N HIS A 149 2.80 17.61 0.27
CA HIS A 149 1.62 18.46 0.46
C HIS A 149 0.78 18.66 -0.81
N LEU A 150 1.37 18.48 -1.98
CA LEU A 150 0.60 18.48 -3.24
C LEU A 150 -0.38 17.31 -3.33
N LEU A 151 -0.16 16.25 -2.53
CA LEU A 151 -0.98 15.04 -2.52
C LEU A 151 -1.91 14.96 -1.31
N SER A 152 -1.42 15.32 -0.13
CA SER A 152 -2.17 15.22 1.13
C SER A 152 -1.63 16.19 2.19
N PRO A 153 -2.47 16.72 3.08
CA PRO A 153 -2.04 17.42 4.27
C PRO A 153 -1.56 16.48 5.39
N HIS A 154 -1.81 15.17 5.30
CA HIS A 154 -1.51 14.19 6.34
C HIS A 154 -0.11 13.59 6.11
N ILE A 155 0.93 14.33 6.49
CA ILE A 155 2.32 13.94 6.28
C ILE A 155 3.00 13.74 7.63
N LYS A 156 3.75 12.64 7.75
CA LYS A 156 4.54 12.35 8.95
C LYS A 156 5.92 11.81 8.57
N GLU A 157 6.96 12.43 9.11
CA GLU A 157 8.31 11.90 9.06
C GLU A 157 8.43 10.68 9.97
N VAL A 158 9.05 9.61 9.47
CA VAL A 158 9.31 8.38 10.21
C VAL A 158 10.59 7.74 9.71
N SER A 159 11.28 7.00 10.60
CA SER A 159 12.42 6.17 10.20
C SER A 159 11.98 4.94 9.39
N SER A 160 12.92 4.33 8.67
CA SER A 160 12.72 3.06 7.96
C SER A 160 12.14 1.97 8.88
N ASP A 161 12.65 1.82 10.10
CA ASP A 161 12.17 0.83 11.07
C ASP A 161 10.70 1.10 11.46
N THR A 162 10.36 2.36 11.75
CA THR A 162 8.97 2.75 12.07
C THR A 162 8.05 2.51 10.87
N ARG A 163 8.51 2.82 9.65
CA ARG A 163 7.73 2.61 8.41
C ARG A 163 7.45 1.13 8.17
N GLN A 164 8.41 0.23 8.44
CA GLN A 164 8.18 -1.23 8.35
C GLN A 164 7.07 -1.68 9.30
N TRP A 165 7.04 -1.18 10.54
CA TRP A 165 5.94 -1.47 11.47
C TRP A 165 4.59 -0.93 10.96
N ILE A 166 4.56 0.30 10.43
CA ILE A 166 3.35 0.89 9.84
C ILE A 166 2.86 0.02 8.67
N HIS A 167 3.77 -0.44 7.80
CA HIS A 167 3.42 -1.33 6.69
C HIS A 167 2.85 -2.66 7.20
N LEU A 168 3.48 -3.30 8.20
CA LEU A 168 2.97 -4.53 8.82
C LEU A 168 1.58 -4.32 9.42
N LEU A 169 1.35 -3.22 10.13
CA LEU A 169 0.02 -2.86 10.66
C LEU A 169 -1.00 -2.72 9.53
N GLY A 170 -0.62 -2.12 8.39
CA GLY A 170 -1.46 -2.06 7.19
C GLY A 170 -1.81 -3.44 6.64
N VAL A 171 -0.85 -4.37 6.59
CA VAL A 171 -1.10 -5.77 6.17
C VAL A 171 -2.12 -6.43 7.10
N ILE A 172 -1.92 -6.34 8.41
CA ILE A 172 -2.81 -6.97 9.42
C ILE A 172 -4.21 -6.37 9.35
N SER A 173 -4.32 -5.03 9.30
CA SER A 173 -5.62 -4.34 9.41
C SER A 173 -6.38 -4.20 8.09
N ASN A 174 -5.74 -4.47 6.95
CA ASN A 174 -6.37 -4.38 5.64
C ASN A 174 -6.29 -5.68 4.85
N ASN A 175 -5.09 -6.19 4.54
CA ASN A 175 -4.95 -7.35 3.66
C ASN A 175 -5.54 -8.62 4.28
N PHE A 176 -5.30 -8.87 5.58
CA PHE A 176 -5.85 -10.05 6.25
C PHE A 176 -7.36 -9.94 6.44
N ILE A 177 -7.88 -8.75 6.77
CA ILE A 177 -9.34 -8.54 6.82
C ILE A 177 -9.96 -8.81 5.46
N ASN A 178 -9.38 -8.28 4.37
CA ASN A 178 -9.90 -8.55 3.03
C ASN A 178 -9.89 -10.05 2.69
N HIS A 179 -8.85 -10.79 3.07
CA HIS A 179 -8.79 -12.23 2.84
C HIS A 179 -9.87 -12.99 3.63
N LEU A 180 -10.13 -12.59 4.88
CA LEU A 180 -11.24 -13.16 5.65
C LEU A 180 -12.60 -12.93 4.97
N LEU A 181 -12.79 -11.77 4.32
CA LEU A 181 -14.00 -11.49 3.56
C LEU A 181 -14.09 -12.35 2.29
N VAL A 182 -12.96 -12.65 1.62
CA VAL A 182 -12.91 -13.57 0.47
C VAL A 182 -13.38 -14.97 0.90
N GLU A 183 -12.88 -15.48 2.01
CA GLU A 183 -13.27 -16.80 2.52
C GLU A 183 -14.75 -16.84 2.93
N ALA A 184 -15.23 -15.77 3.57
CA ALA A 184 -16.64 -15.66 3.94
C ALA A 184 -17.56 -15.56 2.71
N GLU A 185 -17.15 -14.85 1.65
CA GLU A 185 -17.88 -14.78 0.39
C GLU A 185 -17.96 -16.15 -0.30
N GLN A 186 -16.84 -16.89 -0.35
CA GLN A 186 -16.79 -18.22 -0.94
C GLN A 186 -17.72 -19.18 -0.19
N LEU A 187 -17.68 -19.21 1.14
CA LEU A 187 -18.58 -20.02 1.95
C LEU A 187 -20.05 -19.63 1.71
N ALA A 188 -20.36 -18.36 1.59
CA ALA A 188 -21.71 -17.92 1.30
C ALA A 188 -22.20 -18.46 -0.06
N VAL A 189 -21.36 -18.38 -1.09
CA VAL A 189 -21.66 -18.92 -2.43
C VAL A 189 -21.89 -20.44 -2.38
N ASP A 190 -21.00 -21.18 -1.72
CA ASP A 190 -21.07 -22.64 -1.62
C ASP A 190 -22.36 -23.14 -0.94
N HIS A 191 -22.94 -22.31 -0.07
CA HIS A 191 -24.16 -22.59 0.65
C HIS A 191 -25.40 -21.88 0.10
N GLY A 192 -25.32 -21.24 -1.07
CA GLY A 192 -26.46 -20.55 -1.70
C GLY A 192 -26.90 -19.29 -0.93
N LEU A 193 -26.03 -18.69 -0.13
CA LEU A 193 -26.29 -17.49 0.66
C LEU A 193 -25.80 -16.24 -0.06
N SER A 194 -26.44 -15.10 0.20
CA SER A 194 -25.97 -13.82 -0.33
C SER A 194 -24.91 -13.20 0.59
N PHE A 195 -23.69 -13.02 0.10
CA PHE A 195 -22.65 -12.30 0.83
C PHE A 195 -23.06 -10.86 1.19
N ALA A 196 -23.89 -10.23 0.36
CA ALA A 196 -24.42 -8.88 0.64
C ALA A 196 -25.18 -8.80 1.98
N SER A 197 -25.75 -9.90 2.45
CA SER A 197 -26.42 -9.96 3.76
C SER A 197 -25.47 -9.73 4.94
N LEU A 198 -24.16 -9.93 4.76
CA LEU A 198 -23.14 -9.71 5.77
C LEU A 198 -22.61 -8.27 5.80
N HIS A 199 -22.87 -7.46 4.77
CA HIS A 199 -22.33 -6.09 4.66
C HIS A 199 -22.64 -5.22 5.91
N PRO A 200 -23.90 -5.16 6.42
CA PRO A 200 -24.18 -4.34 7.60
C PRO A 200 -23.40 -4.79 8.84
N LEU A 201 -23.25 -6.10 9.04
CA LEU A 201 -22.51 -6.67 10.16
C LEU A 201 -21.02 -6.32 10.10
N VAL A 202 -20.42 -6.42 8.91
CA VAL A 202 -18.99 -6.10 8.71
C VAL A 202 -18.73 -4.61 8.94
N LEU A 203 -19.58 -3.74 8.39
CA LEU A 203 -19.47 -2.30 8.57
C LEU A 203 -19.61 -1.89 10.04
N GLU A 204 -20.61 -2.44 10.74
CA GLU A 204 -20.80 -2.21 12.18
C GLU A 204 -19.58 -2.65 12.99
N THR A 205 -18.95 -3.76 12.66
CA THR A 205 -17.75 -4.25 13.33
C THR A 205 -16.62 -3.23 13.24
N ILE A 206 -16.39 -2.65 12.05
CA ILE A 206 -15.32 -1.67 11.83
C ILE A 206 -15.64 -0.33 12.53
N GLN A 207 -16.85 0.18 12.37
CA GLN A 207 -17.28 1.44 12.97
C GLN A 207 -17.18 1.38 14.50
N LYS A 208 -17.75 0.36 15.10
CA LYS A 208 -17.71 0.14 16.54
C LYS A 208 -16.28 0.00 17.07
N ALA A 209 -15.40 -0.69 16.35
CA ALA A 209 -14.00 -0.84 16.75
C ALA A 209 -13.26 0.50 16.78
N PHE A 210 -13.60 1.45 15.92
CA PHE A 210 -13.02 2.79 15.93
C PHE A 210 -13.64 3.71 16.99
N GLU A 211 -14.90 3.51 17.34
CA GLU A 211 -15.60 4.33 18.35
C GLU A 211 -15.20 3.99 19.79
N ILE A 212 -15.16 2.69 20.13
CA ILE A 212 -14.93 2.25 21.53
C ILE A 212 -13.66 1.44 21.77
N SER A 213 -12.81 1.27 20.78
CA SER A 213 -11.61 0.44 20.64
C SER A 213 -11.89 -1.02 20.24
N PRO A 214 -10.97 -1.66 19.49
CA PRO A 214 -11.13 -3.05 19.05
C PRO A 214 -11.29 -4.07 20.17
N ALA A 215 -10.61 -3.84 21.30
CA ALA A 215 -10.66 -4.75 22.44
C ALA A 215 -12.05 -4.75 23.11
N LEU A 216 -12.66 -3.58 23.29
CA LEU A 216 -14.00 -3.43 23.86
C LEU A 216 -15.11 -3.82 22.87
N ALA A 217 -14.86 -3.68 21.57
CA ALA A 217 -15.82 -4.04 20.53
C ALA A 217 -15.93 -5.55 20.31
N GLN A 218 -14.99 -6.35 20.85
CA GLN A 218 -14.95 -7.80 20.61
C GLN A 218 -16.20 -8.52 21.16
N THR A 219 -16.89 -9.25 20.30
CA THR A 219 -18.08 -10.06 20.61
C THR A 219 -17.93 -11.47 20.03
N GLY A 220 -18.97 -12.29 20.14
CA GLY A 220 -19.03 -13.62 19.55
C GLY A 220 -18.86 -14.77 20.56
N PRO A 221 -18.94 -16.04 20.09
CA PRO A 221 -18.88 -17.22 20.96
C PRO A 221 -17.59 -17.31 21.77
N ALA A 222 -16.46 -17.05 21.16
CA ALA A 222 -15.15 -17.06 21.83
C ALA A 222 -15.09 -16.01 22.95
N ALA A 223 -15.54 -14.79 22.70
CA ALA A 223 -15.56 -13.74 23.71
C ALA A 223 -16.46 -14.09 24.91
N ARG A 224 -17.55 -14.82 24.70
CA ARG A 224 -18.43 -15.32 25.78
C ARG A 224 -17.93 -16.60 26.41
N GLY A 225 -17.03 -17.35 25.78
CA GLY A 225 -16.56 -18.67 26.21
C GLY A 225 -17.56 -19.80 25.88
N ASP A 226 -18.39 -19.63 24.86
CA ASP A 226 -19.44 -20.58 24.44
C ASP A 226 -18.86 -21.78 23.71
N GLN A 227 -18.42 -22.77 24.47
CA GLN A 227 -17.78 -23.98 23.95
C GLN A 227 -18.70 -24.81 23.05
N THR A 228 -20.02 -24.79 23.33
CA THR A 228 -21.00 -25.54 22.52
C THR A 228 -21.09 -24.99 21.10
N THR A 229 -21.17 -23.67 20.96
CA THR A 229 -21.20 -23.03 19.63
C THR A 229 -19.85 -23.18 18.91
N ILE A 230 -18.72 -23.06 19.63
CA ILE A 230 -17.39 -23.26 19.06
C ILE A 230 -17.24 -24.68 18.49
N ALA A 231 -17.64 -25.71 19.24
CA ALA A 231 -17.56 -27.11 18.78
C ALA A 231 -18.43 -27.37 17.54
N LYS A 232 -19.63 -26.78 17.47
CA LYS A 232 -20.49 -26.88 16.27
C LYS A 232 -19.83 -26.23 15.05
N HIS A 233 -19.20 -25.04 15.20
CA HIS A 233 -18.50 -24.38 14.11
C HIS A 233 -17.30 -25.21 13.64
N GLN A 234 -16.53 -25.79 14.57
CA GLN A 234 -15.40 -26.66 14.26
C GLN A 234 -15.83 -27.90 13.47
N GLN A 235 -16.96 -28.51 13.85
CA GLN A 235 -17.54 -29.64 13.10
C GLN A 235 -17.92 -29.22 11.70
N LEU A 236 -18.68 -28.13 11.53
CA LEU A 236 -19.07 -27.60 10.21
C LEU A 236 -17.86 -27.35 9.32
N LEU A 237 -16.81 -26.70 9.88
CA LEU A 237 -15.59 -26.41 9.11
C LEU A 237 -14.84 -27.71 8.76
N THR A 238 -14.80 -28.69 9.66
CA THR A 238 -14.17 -29.98 9.38
C THR A 238 -14.83 -30.69 8.19
N GLU A 239 -16.15 -30.63 8.11
CA GLU A 239 -16.94 -31.29 7.09
C GLU A 239 -16.98 -30.52 5.75
N GLN A 240 -17.05 -29.19 5.79
CA GLN A 240 -17.38 -28.38 4.62
C GLN A 240 -16.22 -27.46 4.14
N ALA A 241 -15.33 -27.04 5.04
CA ALA A 241 -14.23 -26.13 4.74
C ALA A 241 -13.00 -26.39 5.61
N PRO A 242 -12.39 -27.58 5.52
CA PRO A 242 -11.31 -28.00 6.43
C PRO A 242 -10.08 -27.10 6.37
N HIS A 243 -9.84 -26.39 5.27
CA HIS A 243 -8.74 -25.44 5.12
C HIS A 243 -8.88 -24.22 6.04
N LEU A 244 -10.10 -23.85 6.47
CA LEU A 244 -10.35 -22.72 7.38
C LEU A 244 -10.28 -23.10 8.86
N LEU A 245 -10.34 -24.39 9.20
CA LEU A 245 -10.35 -24.83 10.59
C LEU A 245 -9.10 -24.37 11.39
N PRO A 246 -7.87 -24.41 10.86
CA PRO A 246 -6.69 -23.88 11.56
C PRO A 246 -6.82 -22.40 11.88
N LEU A 247 -7.30 -21.59 10.93
CA LEU A 247 -7.49 -20.15 11.10
C LEU A 247 -8.56 -19.84 12.14
N TYR A 248 -9.70 -20.54 12.08
CA TYR A 248 -10.77 -20.43 13.06
C TYR A 248 -10.28 -20.74 14.49
N ASN A 249 -9.53 -21.81 14.65
CA ASN A 249 -8.99 -22.21 15.94
C ASN A 249 -7.98 -21.18 16.48
N LEU A 250 -7.08 -20.68 15.64
CA LEU A 250 -6.11 -19.65 16.01
C LEU A 250 -6.78 -18.39 16.57
N PHE A 251 -7.79 -17.86 15.87
CA PHE A 251 -8.52 -16.67 16.33
C PHE A 251 -9.36 -16.96 17.57
N THR A 252 -10.02 -18.11 17.64
CA THR A 252 -10.82 -18.51 18.80
C THR A 252 -9.97 -18.58 20.05
N GLU A 253 -8.79 -19.21 19.99
CA GLU A 253 -7.86 -19.29 21.11
C GLU A 253 -7.31 -17.92 21.52
N ALA A 254 -6.97 -17.07 20.54
CA ALA A 254 -6.47 -15.72 20.82
C ALA A 254 -7.50 -14.86 21.54
N ILE A 255 -8.77 -14.94 21.12
CA ILE A 255 -9.88 -14.21 21.77
C ILE A 255 -10.14 -14.75 23.19
N LEU A 256 -10.14 -16.08 23.38
CA LEU A 256 -10.34 -16.71 24.70
C LEU A 256 -9.23 -16.33 25.70
N LYS A 257 -7.97 -16.20 25.24
CA LYS A 257 -6.84 -15.80 26.09
C LYS A 257 -6.99 -14.36 26.59
N ARG A 258 -7.35 -13.40 25.72
CA ARG A 258 -7.56 -12.00 26.11
C ARG A 258 -8.68 -11.78 27.13
N LYS A 259 -9.67 -12.68 27.19
CA LYS A 259 -10.74 -12.58 28.20
C LYS A 259 -10.24 -12.86 29.63
N LYS A 260 -9.10 -13.54 29.78
CA LYS A 260 -8.57 -13.95 31.08
C LYS A 260 -7.59 -12.91 31.69
N GLU A 261 -7.15 -11.95 30.88
CA GLU A 261 -6.36 -10.78 31.27
C GLU A 261 -7.28 -9.59 31.61
#